data_e1ded4d3f5720605e8d5050ae2c3a16b
#
_entry.id   e1ded4d3f5720605e8d5050ae2c3a16b
#
_cell.length_a   1.000
_cell.length_b   1.000
_cell.length_c   1.000
_cell.angle_alpha   90.00
_cell.angle_beta   90.00
_cell.angle_gamma   90.00
#
_symmetry.space_group_name_H-M   'P 1'
#
loop_
_entity.id
_entity.type
_entity.pdbx_description
1 polymer ?
#
loop_
_entity_poly.entity_id
_entity_poly.type
_entity_poly.pdbx_seq_one_letter_code
_entity_poly.pdbx_strand_id
1 'polypeptide(L)'
;MKFKLSAIDQSPAHNGQPQSQGLHYSTRLAQLCEELGYHRFWIAEHHDTASYSSSCPEILIAHIAQNTDRIRVGSGGVMLSHYSPLKVAEVFRTLEALNPGRIDLGVGRAPGGTDLTSRALAFPNRPNTAELYPHLLSDLSGFLHDNLPAEHPFYGINATPVGASAPQLWTLGSSSGSVDLAAELGLGCVLALFIGTHERPAEIFELYKTKFRPNGKGLDQP
;
A
#
# COMPACT_ATOMS: atom_id res chain seq x y z
N MET A 1 -12.74 -17.24 16.90
CA MET A 1 -12.34 -16.22 15.90
C MET A 1 -11.52 -16.93 14.82
N LYS A 2 -11.89 -16.81 13.56
CA LYS A 2 -11.15 -17.46 12.47
C LYS A 2 -10.13 -16.45 11.94
N PHE A 3 -8.85 -16.70 12.16
CA PHE A 3 -7.79 -15.82 11.63
C PHE A 3 -7.75 -15.90 10.11
N LYS A 4 -7.48 -14.75 9.46
CA LYS A 4 -7.20 -14.68 8.04
C LYS A 4 -5.68 -14.58 7.87
N LEU A 5 -5.11 -15.47 7.06
CA LEU A 5 -3.69 -15.43 6.70
C LEU A 5 -3.51 -14.55 5.47
N SER A 6 -2.44 -13.77 5.48
CA SER A 6 -2.01 -12.96 4.34
C SER A 6 -0.52 -13.14 4.14
N ALA A 7 -0.05 -13.04 2.89
CA ALA A 7 1.36 -13.08 2.55
C ALA A 7 1.81 -11.70 2.05
N ILE A 8 3.05 -11.34 2.38
CA ILE A 8 3.76 -10.22 1.76
C ILE A 8 4.99 -10.78 1.08
N ASP A 9 5.18 -10.44 -0.18
CA ASP A 9 6.30 -10.88 -0.99
C ASP A 9 7.16 -9.68 -1.38
N GLN A 10 8.46 -9.84 -1.22
CA GLN A 10 9.45 -8.83 -1.59
C GLN A 10 10.02 -9.07 -3.00
N SER A 11 9.53 -10.07 -3.71
CA SER A 11 10.05 -10.50 -5.02
C SER A 11 11.57 -10.71 -5.00
N PRO A 12 12.09 -11.63 -4.15
CA PRO A 12 13.52 -11.77 -3.95
C PRO A 12 14.23 -12.21 -5.24
N ALA A 13 15.41 -11.65 -5.46
CA ALA A 13 16.34 -12.11 -6.46
C ALA A 13 17.05 -13.38 -5.99
N HIS A 14 17.24 -14.35 -6.88
CA HIS A 14 17.90 -15.61 -6.57
C HIS A 14 19.28 -15.69 -7.21
N ASN A 15 20.27 -16.15 -6.46
CA ASN A 15 21.64 -16.29 -6.94
C ASN A 15 21.71 -17.17 -8.20
N GLY A 16 22.48 -16.72 -9.18
CA GLY A 16 22.66 -17.45 -10.44
C GLY A 16 21.50 -17.33 -11.46
N GLN A 17 20.50 -16.51 -11.15
CA GLN A 17 19.37 -16.26 -12.04
C GLN A 17 19.25 -14.77 -12.39
N PRO A 18 18.66 -14.41 -13.54
CA PRO A 18 18.30 -13.02 -13.82
C PRO A 18 17.36 -12.48 -12.73
N GLN A 19 17.56 -11.24 -12.29
CA GLN A 19 16.72 -10.61 -11.27
C GLN A 19 15.23 -10.61 -11.66
N SER A 20 14.92 -10.44 -12.95
CA SER A 20 13.56 -10.50 -13.47
C SER A 20 12.81 -11.81 -13.16
N GLN A 21 13.52 -12.90 -12.88
CA GLN A 21 12.91 -14.19 -12.52
C GLN A 21 12.12 -14.09 -11.20
N GLY A 22 12.51 -13.21 -10.29
CA GLY A 22 11.76 -12.94 -9.04
C GLY A 22 10.31 -12.53 -9.29
N LEU A 23 10.04 -11.77 -10.36
CA LEU A 23 8.67 -11.35 -10.72
C LEU A 23 7.78 -12.55 -11.11
N HIS A 24 8.35 -13.52 -11.83
CA HIS A 24 7.64 -14.76 -12.18
C HIS A 24 7.39 -15.64 -10.95
N TYR A 25 8.35 -15.70 -10.03
CA TYR A 25 8.17 -16.42 -8.78
C TYR A 25 7.10 -15.78 -7.89
N SER A 26 7.01 -14.45 -7.84
CA SER A 26 5.94 -13.75 -7.14
C SER A 26 4.56 -14.14 -7.67
N THR A 27 4.40 -14.23 -8.99
CA THR A 27 3.15 -14.66 -9.61
C THR A 27 2.81 -16.10 -9.23
N ARG A 28 3.78 -17.00 -9.29
CA ARG A 28 3.57 -18.42 -8.91
C ARG A 28 3.26 -18.56 -7.42
N LEU A 29 3.93 -17.78 -6.57
CA LEU A 29 3.67 -17.75 -5.13
C LEU A 29 2.25 -17.24 -4.82
N ALA A 30 1.76 -16.21 -5.52
CA ALA A 30 0.40 -15.72 -5.37
C ALA A 30 -0.64 -16.78 -5.72
N GLN A 31 -0.44 -17.53 -6.81
CA GLN A 31 -1.29 -18.67 -7.19
C GLN A 31 -1.31 -19.74 -6.10
N LEU A 32 -0.14 -20.09 -5.58
CA LEU A 32 -0.04 -21.07 -4.48
C LEU A 32 -0.73 -20.56 -3.21
N CYS A 33 -0.59 -19.28 -2.86
CA CYS A 33 -1.30 -18.68 -1.75
C CYS A 33 -2.83 -18.76 -1.93
N GLU A 34 -3.31 -18.53 -3.15
CA GLU A 34 -4.73 -18.69 -3.46
C GLU A 34 -5.20 -20.14 -3.31
N GLU A 35 -4.45 -21.11 -3.83
CA GLU A 35 -4.73 -22.55 -3.69
C GLU A 35 -4.82 -22.96 -2.21
N LEU A 36 -3.91 -22.42 -1.38
CA LEU A 36 -3.86 -22.67 0.07
C LEU A 36 -4.87 -21.88 0.89
N GLY A 37 -5.69 -21.02 0.27
CA GLY A 37 -6.75 -20.27 0.92
C GLY A 37 -6.27 -19.04 1.71
N TYR A 38 -5.14 -18.47 1.36
CA TYR A 38 -4.73 -17.16 1.90
C TYR A 38 -5.73 -16.09 1.48
N HIS A 39 -5.91 -15.11 2.37
CA HIS A 39 -6.88 -14.04 2.14
C HIS A 39 -6.32 -12.91 1.27
N ARG A 40 -5.03 -12.58 1.43
CA ARG A 40 -4.32 -11.50 0.73
C ARG A 40 -2.93 -11.93 0.31
N PHE A 41 -2.49 -11.36 -0.81
CA PHE A 41 -1.11 -11.42 -1.29
C PHE A 41 -0.66 -10.01 -1.66
N TRP A 42 0.35 -9.50 -0.97
CA TRP A 42 0.84 -8.14 -1.17
C TRP A 42 2.27 -8.13 -1.67
N ILE A 43 2.59 -7.15 -2.52
CA ILE A 43 3.89 -6.92 -3.12
C ILE A 43 4.55 -5.70 -2.48
N ALA A 44 5.79 -5.85 -2.04
CA ALA A 44 6.58 -4.73 -1.54
C ALA A 44 7.23 -3.93 -2.69
N GLU A 45 7.57 -2.67 -2.42
CA GLU A 45 8.29 -1.78 -3.32
C GLU A 45 9.72 -1.57 -2.83
N HIS A 46 10.71 -1.85 -3.69
CA HIS A 46 12.12 -1.61 -3.41
C HIS A 46 12.83 -1.09 -4.66
N HIS A 47 13.70 -0.10 -4.47
CA HIS A 47 14.44 0.54 -5.55
C HIS A 47 15.95 0.35 -5.37
N ASP A 48 16.69 0.34 -6.51
CA ASP A 48 18.15 0.33 -6.57
C ASP A 48 18.78 -0.75 -5.66
N THR A 49 18.29 -1.97 -5.78
CA THR A 49 18.76 -3.10 -4.99
C THR A 49 18.95 -4.34 -5.85
N ALA A 50 20.02 -5.08 -5.60
CA ALA A 50 20.25 -6.38 -6.24
C ALA A 50 19.44 -7.52 -5.58
N SER A 51 18.87 -7.29 -4.40
CA SER A 51 18.22 -8.32 -3.60
C SER A 51 16.74 -8.53 -3.96
N TYR A 52 16.08 -7.54 -4.56
CA TYR A 52 14.65 -7.58 -4.84
C TYR A 52 14.35 -7.13 -6.27
N SER A 53 13.29 -7.68 -6.85
CA SER A 53 12.94 -7.47 -8.27
C SER A 53 11.79 -6.46 -8.46
N SER A 54 10.99 -6.19 -7.43
CA SER A 54 9.80 -5.34 -7.53
C SER A 54 10.09 -3.90 -7.16
N SER A 55 10.07 -3.02 -8.17
CA SER A 55 10.13 -1.56 -8.01
C SER A 55 8.83 -0.86 -8.43
N CYS A 56 7.92 -1.59 -9.07
CA CYS A 56 6.62 -1.09 -9.55
C CYS A 56 5.54 -2.08 -9.14
N PRO A 57 5.15 -2.11 -7.84
CA PRO A 57 4.20 -3.09 -7.33
C PRO A 57 2.86 -3.03 -8.07
N GLU A 58 2.40 -1.87 -8.52
CA GLU A 58 1.15 -1.68 -9.23
C GLU A 58 1.09 -2.46 -10.56
N ILE A 59 2.22 -2.57 -11.26
CA ILE A 59 2.28 -3.35 -12.51
C ILE A 59 2.23 -4.84 -12.20
N LEU A 60 2.97 -5.28 -11.16
CA LEU A 60 2.97 -6.69 -10.76
C LEU A 60 1.62 -7.10 -10.16
N ILE A 61 0.94 -6.20 -9.43
CA ILE A 61 -0.43 -6.39 -8.93
C ILE A 61 -1.39 -6.63 -10.11
N ALA A 62 -1.35 -5.80 -11.16
CA ALA A 62 -2.18 -6.00 -12.36
C ALA A 62 -1.94 -7.38 -12.98
N HIS A 63 -0.66 -7.78 -13.12
CA HIS A 63 -0.29 -9.07 -13.67
C HIS A 63 -0.79 -10.24 -12.80
N ILE A 64 -0.57 -10.19 -11.48
CA ILE A 64 -1.00 -11.23 -10.55
C ILE A 64 -2.53 -11.33 -10.49
N ALA A 65 -3.23 -10.20 -10.48
CA ALA A 65 -4.69 -10.18 -10.44
C ALA A 65 -5.32 -10.86 -11.66
N GLN A 66 -4.67 -10.80 -12.84
CA GLN A 66 -5.09 -11.52 -14.04
C GLN A 66 -4.71 -13.02 -14.04
N ASN A 67 -3.80 -13.44 -13.17
CA ASN A 67 -3.34 -14.83 -13.04
C ASN A 67 -3.88 -15.52 -11.78
N THR A 68 -4.83 -14.92 -11.09
CA THR A 68 -5.54 -15.42 -9.89
C THR A 68 -7.01 -15.02 -9.96
N ASP A 69 -7.90 -15.75 -9.26
CA ASP A 69 -9.35 -15.55 -9.39
C ASP A 69 -10.00 -14.91 -8.15
N ARG A 70 -9.51 -15.21 -6.94
CA ARG A 70 -10.20 -14.90 -5.68
C ARG A 70 -9.37 -14.13 -4.66
N ILE A 71 -8.06 -14.44 -4.58
CA ILE A 71 -7.18 -13.82 -3.58
C ILE A 71 -7.14 -12.31 -3.79
N ARG A 72 -7.19 -11.55 -2.70
CA ARG A 72 -6.98 -10.10 -2.78
C ARG A 72 -5.50 -9.83 -3.05
N VAL A 73 -5.23 -8.90 -3.97
CA VAL A 73 -3.87 -8.53 -4.36
C VAL A 73 -3.65 -7.07 -4.06
N GLY A 74 -2.47 -6.71 -3.56
CA GLY A 74 -2.20 -5.32 -3.22
C GLY A 74 -0.72 -5.01 -3.01
N SER A 75 -0.47 -3.77 -2.61
CA SER A 75 0.87 -3.31 -2.25
C SER A 75 1.12 -3.41 -0.75
N GLY A 76 2.35 -3.75 -0.38
CA GLY A 76 2.76 -3.83 1.01
C GLY A 76 4.12 -3.18 1.29
N GLY A 77 4.32 -1.89 0.96
CA GLY A 77 3.40 -0.88 0.42
C GLY A 77 4.02 -0.04 -0.66
N VAL A 78 3.20 0.76 -1.30
CA VAL A 78 3.69 1.87 -2.13
C VAL A 78 4.43 2.88 -1.25
N MET A 79 5.60 3.32 -1.69
CA MET A 79 6.40 4.33 -0.99
C MET A 79 5.85 5.73 -1.30
N LEU A 80 4.72 6.09 -0.66
CA LEU A 80 3.91 7.27 -0.99
C LEU A 80 4.70 8.58 -1.01
N SER A 81 5.80 8.65 -0.25
CA SER A 81 6.67 9.84 -0.23
C SER A 81 7.33 10.14 -1.59
N HIS A 82 7.35 9.20 -2.53
CA HIS A 82 7.93 9.42 -3.87
C HIS A 82 6.90 9.86 -4.91
N TYR A 83 5.60 9.81 -4.60
CA TYR A 83 4.56 9.93 -5.62
C TYR A 83 3.54 11.03 -5.30
N SER A 84 2.88 11.50 -6.37
CA SER A 84 1.68 12.32 -6.24
C SER A 84 0.51 11.46 -5.70
N PRO A 85 -0.17 11.90 -4.63
CA PRO A 85 -1.37 11.21 -4.13
C PRO A 85 -2.44 11.01 -5.21
N LEU A 86 -2.66 12.01 -6.07
CA LEU A 86 -3.60 11.88 -7.20
C LEU A 86 -3.17 10.74 -8.14
N LYS A 87 -1.88 10.68 -8.50
CA LYS A 87 -1.40 9.61 -9.42
C LYS A 87 -1.56 8.23 -8.81
N VAL A 88 -1.26 8.05 -7.52
CA VAL A 88 -1.45 6.77 -6.83
C VAL A 88 -2.95 6.42 -6.76
N ALA A 89 -3.82 7.39 -6.48
CA ALA A 89 -5.27 7.17 -6.48
C ALA A 89 -5.78 6.70 -7.85
N GLU A 90 -5.36 7.33 -8.94
CA GLU A 90 -5.74 6.95 -10.32
C GLU A 90 -5.27 5.54 -10.69
N VAL A 91 -4.03 5.19 -10.36
CA VAL A 91 -3.48 3.85 -10.60
C VAL A 91 -4.31 2.79 -9.89
N PHE A 92 -4.59 2.98 -8.60
CA PHE A 92 -5.29 1.98 -7.81
C PHE A 92 -6.80 1.96 -8.04
N ARG A 93 -7.43 3.08 -8.41
CA ARG A 93 -8.81 3.07 -8.93
C ARG A 93 -8.90 2.31 -10.26
N THR A 94 -7.90 2.44 -11.12
CA THR A 94 -7.83 1.67 -12.37
C THR A 94 -7.70 0.17 -12.08
N LEU A 95 -6.81 -0.21 -11.17
CA LEU A 95 -6.66 -1.61 -10.75
C LEU A 95 -7.96 -2.19 -10.17
N GLU A 96 -8.63 -1.44 -9.30
CA GLU A 96 -9.91 -1.84 -8.69
C GLU A 96 -11.02 -1.94 -9.73
N ALA A 97 -11.10 -1.01 -10.70
CA ALA A 97 -12.08 -1.07 -11.78
C ALA A 97 -11.90 -2.29 -12.68
N LEU A 98 -10.65 -2.73 -12.89
CA LEU A 98 -10.32 -3.94 -13.65
C LEU A 98 -10.53 -5.23 -12.85
N ASN A 99 -10.44 -5.17 -11.51
CA ASN A 99 -10.52 -6.32 -10.61
C ASN A 99 -11.37 -5.99 -9.36
N PRO A 100 -12.69 -5.75 -9.53
CA PRO A 100 -13.54 -5.22 -8.47
C PRO A 100 -13.52 -6.06 -7.19
N GLY A 101 -13.33 -5.41 -6.05
CA GLY A 101 -13.35 -6.04 -4.73
C GLY A 101 -12.09 -6.82 -4.38
N ARG A 102 -11.07 -6.84 -5.25
CA ARG A 102 -9.85 -7.65 -5.05
C ARG A 102 -8.60 -6.84 -4.76
N ILE A 103 -8.64 -5.52 -4.87
CA ILE A 103 -7.44 -4.68 -4.76
C ILE A 103 -7.30 -4.10 -3.36
N ASP A 104 -6.09 -4.14 -2.82
CA ASP A 104 -5.67 -3.45 -1.61
C ASP A 104 -4.56 -2.44 -1.95
N LEU A 105 -4.65 -1.23 -1.41
CA LEU A 105 -3.60 -0.22 -1.47
C LEU A 105 -2.97 -0.08 -0.08
N GLY A 106 -1.86 -0.75 0.13
CA GLY A 106 -1.00 -0.50 1.29
C GLY A 106 0.05 0.56 0.98
N VAL A 107 0.21 1.54 1.84
CA VAL A 107 1.20 2.62 1.67
C VAL A 107 2.12 2.74 2.88
N GLY A 108 3.36 3.12 2.63
CA GLY A 108 4.37 3.32 3.65
C GLY A 108 5.12 4.65 3.50
N ARG A 109 5.75 5.08 4.60
CA ARG A 109 6.59 6.28 4.63
C ARG A 109 8.05 5.99 4.28
N ALA A 110 8.49 4.74 4.42
CA ALA A 110 9.87 4.36 4.16
C ALA A 110 10.29 4.68 2.72
N PRO A 111 11.57 5.03 2.47
CA PRO A 111 12.01 5.43 1.13
C PRO A 111 12.20 4.24 0.17
N GLY A 112 12.20 2.99 0.65
CA GLY A 112 12.38 1.80 -0.19
C GLY A 112 13.73 1.69 -0.92
N GLY A 113 14.69 2.57 -0.63
CA GLY A 113 16.00 2.66 -1.25
C GLY A 113 16.93 3.65 -0.53
N THR A 114 17.99 4.10 -1.22
CA THR A 114 18.97 5.06 -0.71
C THR A 114 18.52 6.52 -0.88
N ASP A 115 19.24 7.47 -0.26
CA ASP A 115 19.02 8.90 -0.50
C ASP A 115 19.25 9.29 -1.98
N LEU A 116 20.19 8.65 -2.65
CA LEU A 116 20.43 8.87 -4.08
C LEU A 116 19.23 8.44 -4.91
N THR A 117 18.67 7.28 -4.59
CA THR A 117 17.46 6.75 -5.21
C THR A 117 16.27 7.68 -4.98
N SER A 118 16.07 8.17 -3.75
CA SER A 118 15.00 9.11 -3.41
C SER A 118 15.11 10.40 -4.23
N ARG A 119 16.34 10.92 -4.42
CA ARG A 119 16.56 12.11 -5.27
C ARG A 119 16.29 11.83 -6.75
N ALA A 120 16.63 10.65 -7.24
CA ALA A 120 16.35 10.26 -8.62
C ALA A 120 14.85 10.12 -8.89
N LEU A 121 14.09 9.50 -7.95
CA LEU A 121 12.63 9.37 -8.04
C LEU A 121 11.90 10.71 -7.96
N ALA A 122 12.43 11.66 -7.18
CA ALA A 122 11.83 12.98 -7.05
C ALA A 122 12.18 13.96 -8.18
N PHE A 123 13.22 13.66 -8.99
CA PHE A 123 13.69 14.60 -10.02
C PHE A 123 12.57 15.00 -11.02
N PRO A 124 12.42 16.28 -11.39
CA PRO A 124 13.30 17.44 -11.13
C PRO A 124 13.07 18.16 -9.79
N ASN A 125 12.15 17.68 -8.97
CA ASN A 125 11.84 18.24 -7.65
C ASN A 125 12.82 17.70 -6.58
N ARG A 126 12.56 18.06 -5.31
CA ARG A 126 13.23 17.48 -4.15
C ARG A 126 12.38 16.35 -3.54
N PRO A 127 13.00 15.36 -2.89
CA PRO A 127 12.25 14.35 -2.14
C PRO A 127 11.35 14.98 -1.08
N ASN A 128 10.16 14.41 -0.90
CA ASN A 128 9.26 14.81 0.16
C ASN A 128 9.87 14.47 1.53
N THR A 129 9.66 15.33 2.51
CA THR A 129 10.11 15.08 3.88
C THR A 129 9.12 14.16 4.62
N ALA A 130 9.60 13.54 5.69
CA ALA A 130 8.78 12.64 6.50
C ALA A 130 7.56 13.34 7.14
N GLU A 131 7.70 14.64 7.43
CA GLU A 131 6.65 15.47 8.00
C GLU A 131 5.47 15.70 7.05
N LEU A 132 5.72 15.59 5.74
CA LEU A 132 4.67 15.74 4.73
C LEU A 132 3.79 14.49 4.58
N TYR A 133 4.26 13.33 5.05
CA TYR A 133 3.56 12.05 4.86
C TYR A 133 2.10 12.03 5.34
N PRO A 134 1.74 12.60 6.51
CA PRO A 134 0.34 12.66 6.94
C PRO A 134 -0.57 13.41 5.94
N HIS A 135 -0.07 14.50 5.36
CA HIS A 135 -0.81 15.26 4.34
C HIS A 135 -0.97 14.44 3.05
N LEU A 136 0.11 13.79 2.57
CA LEU A 136 0.04 12.93 1.39
C LEU A 136 -0.96 11.79 1.57
N LEU A 137 -1.03 11.19 2.77
CA LEU A 137 -1.98 10.12 3.07
C LEU A 137 -3.42 10.62 3.13
N SER A 138 -3.63 11.80 3.72
CA SER A 138 -4.95 12.46 3.75
C SER A 138 -5.43 12.79 2.33
N ASP A 139 -4.56 13.37 1.50
CA ASP A 139 -4.85 13.69 0.10
C ASP A 139 -5.17 12.44 -0.71
N LEU A 140 -4.38 11.37 -0.54
CA LEU A 140 -4.63 10.09 -1.19
C LEU A 140 -6.02 9.53 -0.82
N SER A 141 -6.37 9.55 0.47
CA SER A 141 -7.69 9.16 0.92
C SER A 141 -8.78 10.05 0.32
N GLY A 142 -8.54 11.36 0.27
CA GLY A 142 -9.44 12.34 -0.34
C GLY A 142 -9.72 12.08 -1.82
N PHE A 143 -8.67 11.82 -2.61
CA PHE A 143 -8.79 11.48 -4.03
C PHE A 143 -9.45 10.13 -4.28
N LEU A 144 -9.12 9.10 -3.46
CA LEU A 144 -9.73 7.77 -3.61
C LEU A 144 -11.24 7.77 -3.39
N HIS A 145 -11.72 8.65 -2.50
CA HIS A 145 -13.11 8.65 -2.06
C HIS A 145 -13.92 9.87 -2.55
N ASP A 146 -13.34 10.69 -3.43
CA ASP A 146 -13.97 11.90 -3.98
C ASP A 146 -14.48 12.85 -2.85
N ASN A 147 -13.68 13.04 -1.79
CA ASN A 147 -14.07 13.78 -0.59
C ASN A 147 -13.02 14.76 -0.08
N LEU A 148 -12.23 15.35 -0.98
CA LEU A 148 -11.38 16.48 -0.61
C LEU A 148 -12.24 17.62 -0.03
N PRO A 149 -11.80 18.25 1.08
CA PRO A 149 -12.49 19.41 1.65
C PRO A 149 -12.64 20.57 0.63
N ALA A 150 -13.70 21.35 0.75
CA ALA A 150 -13.95 22.47 -0.18
C ALA A 150 -12.83 23.52 -0.18
N GLU A 151 -12.10 23.65 0.93
CA GLU A 151 -10.98 24.57 1.11
C GLU A 151 -9.66 24.00 0.56
N HIS A 152 -9.66 22.73 0.13
CA HIS A 152 -8.45 22.08 -0.38
C HIS A 152 -8.01 22.69 -1.71
N PRO A 153 -6.70 22.94 -1.94
CA PRO A 153 -6.21 23.57 -3.19
C PRO A 153 -6.61 22.81 -4.47
N PHE A 154 -6.84 21.51 -4.36
CA PHE A 154 -7.22 20.63 -5.46
C PHE A 154 -8.68 20.19 -5.41
N TYR A 155 -9.53 20.91 -4.66
CA TYR A 155 -10.96 20.63 -4.62
C TYR A 155 -11.56 20.65 -6.03
N GLY A 156 -12.39 19.67 -6.34
CA GLY A 156 -13.01 19.51 -7.67
C GLY A 156 -12.20 18.70 -8.67
N ILE A 157 -10.96 18.31 -8.33
CA ILE A 157 -10.21 17.32 -9.13
C ILE A 157 -10.72 15.92 -8.77
N ASN A 158 -11.10 15.16 -9.80
CA ASN A 158 -11.54 13.76 -9.66
C ASN A 158 -10.43 12.82 -10.12
N ALA A 159 -10.07 11.86 -9.28
CA ALA A 159 -9.20 10.76 -9.71
C ALA A 159 -9.96 9.84 -10.68
N THR A 160 -9.36 9.56 -11.84
CA THR A 160 -9.97 8.69 -12.86
C THR A 160 -9.56 7.22 -12.66
N PRO A 161 -10.44 6.25 -13.04
CA PRO A 161 -11.76 6.41 -13.64
C PRO A 161 -12.82 6.87 -12.63
N VAL A 162 -13.61 7.86 -13.03
CA VAL A 162 -14.70 8.41 -12.19
C VAL A 162 -15.80 7.37 -12.01
N GLY A 163 -16.31 7.25 -10.77
CA GLY A 163 -17.36 6.28 -10.45
C GLY A 163 -16.87 4.86 -10.16
N ALA A 164 -15.57 4.58 -10.30
CA ALA A 164 -15.00 3.33 -9.82
C ALA A 164 -15.02 3.27 -8.28
N SER A 165 -15.21 2.07 -7.73
CA SER A 165 -15.02 1.84 -6.29
C SER A 165 -13.58 2.14 -5.87
N ALA A 166 -13.39 2.56 -4.63
CA ALA A 166 -12.06 2.70 -4.07
C ALA A 166 -11.54 1.33 -3.57
N PRO A 167 -10.25 1.01 -3.76
CA PRO A 167 -9.63 -0.12 -3.10
C PRO A 167 -9.60 0.07 -1.58
N GLN A 168 -9.41 -1.00 -0.82
CA GLN A 168 -9.16 -0.86 0.62
C GLN A 168 -7.80 -0.21 0.84
N LEU A 169 -7.79 0.92 1.57
CA LEU A 169 -6.57 1.67 1.89
C LEU A 169 -6.02 1.26 3.26
N TRP A 170 -4.72 0.97 3.29
CA TRP A 170 -3.97 0.51 4.45
C TRP A 170 -2.72 1.35 4.64
N THR A 171 -2.41 1.74 5.87
CA THR A 171 -1.10 2.32 6.19
C THR A 171 -0.21 1.29 6.89
N LEU A 172 1.05 1.22 6.45
CA LEU A 172 2.06 0.36 7.03
C LEU A 172 3.00 1.20 7.88
N GLY A 173 3.19 0.77 9.12
CA GLY A 173 4.07 1.50 10.04
C GLY A 173 4.54 0.66 11.20
N SER A 174 5.47 1.21 11.97
CA SER A 174 6.08 0.53 13.13
C SER A 174 5.93 1.32 14.44
N SER A 175 5.18 2.42 14.43
CA SER A 175 5.07 3.33 15.58
C SER A 175 3.60 3.63 15.93
N SER A 176 3.37 4.13 17.16
CA SER A 176 2.06 4.63 17.59
C SER A 176 1.53 5.76 16.71
N GLY A 177 2.40 6.63 16.20
CA GLY A 177 1.98 7.72 15.31
C GLY A 177 1.36 7.24 13.99
N SER A 178 1.85 6.12 13.42
CA SER A 178 1.22 5.53 12.23
C SER A 178 -0.13 4.90 12.53
N VAL A 179 -0.28 4.34 13.73
CA VAL A 179 -1.54 3.76 14.22
C VAL A 179 -2.58 4.85 14.48
N ASP A 180 -2.18 5.96 15.11
CA ASP A 180 -3.03 7.11 15.36
C ASP A 180 -3.58 7.68 14.04
N LEU A 181 -2.70 7.93 13.08
CA LEU A 181 -3.08 8.44 11.77
C LEU A 181 -4.03 7.49 11.02
N ALA A 182 -3.77 6.17 11.08
CA ALA A 182 -4.68 5.17 10.49
C ALA A 182 -6.07 5.24 11.13
N ALA A 183 -6.13 5.29 12.46
CA ALA A 183 -7.38 5.30 13.21
C ALA A 183 -8.19 6.59 12.95
N GLU A 184 -7.53 7.74 12.91
CA GLU A 184 -8.16 9.03 12.63
C GLU A 184 -8.76 9.10 11.22
N LEU A 185 -8.08 8.51 10.24
CA LEU A 185 -8.52 8.50 8.85
C LEU A 185 -9.44 7.30 8.51
N GLY A 186 -9.75 6.41 9.47
CA GLY A 186 -10.58 5.22 9.23
C GLY A 186 -9.96 4.21 8.28
N LEU A 187 -8.62 4.09 8.27
CA LEU A 187 -7.85 3.23 7.38
C LEU A 187 -7.46 1.94 8.06
N GLY A 188 -7.18 0.90 7.27
CA GLY A 188 -6.53 -0.30 7.77
C GLY A 188 -5.11 0.00 8.29
N CYS A 189 -4.70 -0.68 9.36
CA CYS A 189 -3.38 -0.52 9.94
C CYS A 189 -2.61 -1.84 9.94
N VAL A 190 -1.37 -1.80 9.45
CA VAL A 190 -0.46 -2.96 9.46
C VAL A 190 0.80 -2.62 10.23
N LEU A 191 1.06 -3.38 11.29
CA LEU A 191 2.28 -3.21 12.07
C LEU A 191 3.43 -3.99 11.44
N ALA A 192 4.46 -3.26 11.03
CA ALA A 192 5.70 -3.81 10.50
C ALA A 192 6.60 -4.27 11.67
N LEU A 193 6.47 -5.52 12.09
CA LEU A 193 7.22 -6.08 13.22
C LEU A 193 8.72 -6.26 12.95
N PHE A 194 9.14 -6.25 11.70
CA PHE A 194 10.54 -6.39 11.28
C PHE A 194 11.31 -5.07 11.23
N ILE A 195 10.65 -3.92 11.51
CA ILE A 195 11.27 -2.60 11.53
C ILE A 195 11.42 -2.13 12.98
N GLY A 196 12.64 -1.77 13.38
CA GLY A 196 12.94 -1.25 14.71
C GLY A 196 12.96 -2.32 15.79
N THR A 197 12.48 -2.02 17.01
CA THR A 197 12.39 -2.98 18.10
C THR A 197 11.31 -4.02 17.81
N HIS A 198 11.60 -5.30 18.06
CA HIS A 198 10.67 -6.41 17.80
C HIS A 198 9.47 -6.45 18.76
N GLU A 199 9.58 -5.77 19.90
CA GLU A 199 8.49 -5.68 20.86
C GLU A 199 7.51 -4.57 20.46
N ARG A 200 6.27 -4.96 20.28
CA ARG A 200 5.14 -4.04 20.10
C ARG A 200 4.14 -4.32 21.20
N PRO A 201 3.93 -3.36 22.14
CA PRO A 201 2.99 -3.55 23.21
C PRO A 201 1.58 -3.77 22.67
N ALA A 202 0.83 -4.67 23.32
CA ALA A 202 -0.55 -4.97 22.91
C ALA A 202 -1.45 -3.72 22.94
N GLU A 203 -1.10 -2.75 23.77
CA GLU A 203 -1.75 -1.45 23.90
C GLU A 203 -1.83 -0.67 22.60
N ILE A 204 -0.91 -0.92 21.65
CA ILE A 204 -0.93 -0.26 20.34
C ILE A 204 -2.18 -0.67 19.53
N PHE A 205 -2.65 -1.91 19.67
CA PHE A 205 -3.87 -2.37 19.03
C PHE A 205 -5.12 -1.81 19.73
N GLU A 206 -5.08 -1.68 21.06
CA GLU A 206 -6.18 -1.06 21.81
C GLU A 206 -6.27 0.44 21.51
N LEU A 207 -5.13 1.10 21.32
CA LEU A 207 -5.07 2.49 20.86
C LEU A 207 -5.76 2.64 19.50
N TYR A 208 -5.45 1.76 18.54
CA TYR A 208 -6.10 1.76 17.23
C TYR A 208 -7.61 1.59 17.35
N LYS A 209 -8.09 0.58 18.07
CA LYS A 209 -9.51 0.29 18.25
C LYS A 209 -10.27 1.45 18.90
N THR A 210 -9.68 2.06 19.94
CA THR A 210 -10.32 3.16 20.68
C THR A 210 -10.40 4.46 19.89
N LYS A 211 -9.40 4.72 19.05
CA LYS A 211 -9.33 5.94 18.25
C LYS A 211 -9.95 5.80 16.86
N PHE A 212 -10.24 4.58 16.42
CA PHE A 212 -10.74 4.33 15.07
C PHE A 212 -12.05 5.09 14.82
N ARG A 213 -12.07 5.81 13.72
CA ARG A 213 -13.23 6.58 13.25
C ARG A 213 -13.65 6.08 11.88
N PRO A 214 -14.74 5.31 11.75
CA PRO A 214 -15.25 4.93 10.46
C PRO A 214 -15.50 6.16 9.59
N ASN A 215 -14.96 6.19 8.40
CA ASN A 215 -15.15 7.29 7.46
C ASN A 215 -16.29 7.04 6.47
N GLY A 216 -17.01 5.92 6.60
CA GLY A 216 -18.10 5.48 5.73
C GLY A 216 -17.68 5.09 4.31
N LYS A 217 -16.38 5.08 4.03
CA LYS A 217 -15.80 4.82 2.69
C LYS A 217 -14.61 3.85 2.73
N GLY A 218 -14.08 3.57 3.91
CA GLY A 218 -12.99 2.64 4.15
C GLY A 218 -13.44 1.40 4.91
N LEU A 219 -12.79 1.14 6.04
CA LEU A 219 -13.20 0.08 6.96
C LEU A 219 -14.34 0.58 7.85
N ASP A 220 -15.33 -0.27 8.08
CA ASP A 220 -16.45 0.01 9.00
C ASP A 220 -16.09 -0.31 10.46
N GLN A 221 -15.04 -1.08 10.65
CA GLN A 221 -14.54 -1.55 11.96
C GLN A 221 -13.01 -1.59 11.98
N PRO A 222 -12.37 -1.39 13.16
CA PRO A 222 -10.93 -1.45 13.32
C PRO A 222 -10.35 -2.85 13.11
#